data_b258f5f29cf954377d668b5e1654f5b0
#
_entry.id   b258f5f29cf954377d668b5e1654f5b0
#
_cell.length_a   1.000
_cell.length_b   1.000
_cell.length_c   1.000
_cell.angle_alpha   90.00
_cell.angle_beta   90.00
_cell.angle_gamma   90.00
#
_symmetry.space_group_name_H-M   'P 1'
#
loop_
_entity.id
_entity.type
_entity.pdbx_description
1 polymer ?
#
loop_
_entity_poly.entity_id
_entity_poly.type
_entity_poly.pdbx_seq_one_letter_code
_entity_poly.pdbx_strand_id
1 'polypeptide(L)'
;MKNIINIINFIRGIEPREGRNINLVESVEEQIKLLRQNHLRGTFLLQYDALLNDSFVQLMKSCEDFCEIGLWLEIVQPLVEKIGEIWHGRYAWDWYNDVGFLIGYEPQVRLRLIDEAMASFHNIFGYYPKSVGAWHVDAISLAYLEQKYKINACCICRDQIGDDGYTMQGGYYNQAYYPSKNNIFCPACRKENQISVPVFRMLGSDPIYEYDHQTAHYKSIREKTPTLEPIGLGGDKRWCDWFFREIFDGSGLAFQYTQVGQENSFGWPKMCKGLTYQHALIKELANQGKVDVMTLCESGIWYQKHFTVTPPATYKAVSDFSGSDLKSVWYSSKYYRTNIMYDNGIVRFRDIYLFDENYKGKYLETRCQTHSCEYRNLPVMDSVLYTSPQGGKPAGIYFTDGNNNIIWEQFNYSEQGHTAKISLKAGKAYALILLSESTIEIRTDIDNLQLHAVYDQECLYGSSPSSNDIFTNHNSAGTVLTYVTEAIQKDNRISFVFDSWKYEISISKGKLIENAVLPCTGKIQFNMAIRQTDNKE
;
A
#
# COMPACT_ATOMS: atom_id res chain seq x y z
N MET A 1 3.75 -10.77 -20.07
CA MET A 1 3.55 -10.42 -18.66
C MET A 1 2.08 -10.51 -18.35
N LYS A 2 1.71 -10.79 -17.09
CA LYS A 2 0.32 -10.85 -16.65
C LYS A 2 -0.11 -9.48 -16.11
N ASN A 3 -1.19 -8.95 -16.65
CA ASN A 3 -1.84 -7.74 -16.15
C ASN A 3 -3.19 -8.16 -15.55
N ILE A 4 -3.39 -7.93 -14.26
CA ILE A 4 -4.56 -8.41 -13.51
C ILE A 4 -5.40 -7.23 -13.04
N ILE A 5 -6.71 -7.32 -13.27
CA ILE A 5 -7.69 -6.43 -12.66
C ILE A 5 -8.65 -7.26 -11.82
N ASN A 6 -8.78 -6.89 -10.54
CA ASN A 6 -9.88 -7.36 -9.71
C ASN A 6 -10.98 -6.29 -9.63
N ILE A 7 -12.22 -6.69 -9.83
CA ILE A 7 -13.39 -5.84 -9.57
C ILE A 7 -13.96 -6.29 -8.23
N ILE A 8 -13.69 -5.53 -7.16
CA ILE A 8 -14.07 -5.87 -5.79
C ILE A 8 -15.09 -4.87 -5.29
N ASN A 9 -16.27 -5.37 -4.91
CA ASN A 9 -17.33 -4.60 -4.29
C ASN A 9 -17.54 -5.16 -2.87
N PHE A 10 -17.41 -4.32 -1.86
CA PHE A 10 -17.71 -4.74 -0.49
C PHE A 10 -19.06 -4.20 -0.06
N ILE A 11 -19.81 -5.03 0.67
CA ILE A 11 -21.22 -4.84 0.96
C ILE A 11 -21.42 -4.69 2.45
N ARG A 12 -21.95 -3.55 2.85
CA ARG A 12 -22.43 -3.23 4.19
C ARG A 12 -23.93 -3.44 4.26
N GLY A 13 -24.40 -4.03 5.34
CA GLY A 13 -25.82 -4.27 5.57
C GLY A 13 -26.57 -3.01 6.00
N ILE A 14 -25.86 -2.06 6.63
CA ILE A 14 -26.41 -0.80 7.12
C ILE A 14 -25.50 0.39 6.79
N GLU A 15 -26.10 1.58 6.74
CA GLU A 15 -25.39 2.88 6.69
C GLU A 15 -25.82 3.71 7.90
N PRO A 16 -25.02 3.74 8.99
CA PRO A 16 -25.41 4.37 10.24
C PRO A 16 -25.17 5.89 10.28
N ARG A 17 -24.47 6.45 9.28
CA ARG A 17 -24.09 7.87 9.28
C ARG A 17 -25.31 8.77 9.07
N GLU A 18 -25.52 9.71 9.98
CA GLU A 18 -26.67 10.63 9.94
C GLU A 18 -26.75 11.42 8.62
N GLY A 19 -27.96 11.67 8.17
CA GLY A 19 -28.23 12.42 6.94
C GLY A 19 -27.96 11.63 5.63
N ARG A 20 -27.54 10.38 5.71
CA ARG A 20 -27.37 9.51 4.54
C ARG A 20 -28.57 8.58 4.39
N ASN A 21 -29.47 8.91 3.46
CA ASN A 21 -30.55 8.00 3.04
C ASN A 21 -30.12 7.30 1.74
N ILE A 22 -29.47 6.14 1.87
CA ILE A 22 -28.87 5.40 0.76
C ILE A 22 -29.60 4.06 0.61
N ASN A 23 -30.06 3.77 -0.61
CA ASN A 23 -30.52 2.44 -0.94
C ASN A 23 -29.32 1.52 -1.17
N LEU A 24 -28.91 0.79 -0.13
CA LEU A 24 -27.74 -0.09 -0.17
C LEU A 24 -27.95 -1.29 -1.10
N VAL A 25 -29.20 -1.78 -1.24
CA VAL A 25 -29.54 -2.94 -2.08
C VAL A 25 -29.46 -2.55 -3.56
N GLU A 26 -30.02 -1.41 -3.96
CA GLU A 26 -29.95 -0.88 -5.32
C GLU A 26 -28.49 -0.80 -5.83
N SER A 27 -27.59 -0.32 -4.98
CA SER A 27 -26.17 -0.23 -5.35
C SER A 27 -25.61 -1.59 -5.77
N VAL A 28 -25.94 -2.65 -5.04
CA VAL A 28 -25.46 -4.02 -5.31
C VAL A 28 -26.14 -4.61 -6.56
N GLU A 29 -27.46 -4.40 -6.70
CA GLU A 29 -28.20 -4.83 -7.90
C GLU A 29 -27.61 -4.24 -9.18
N GLU A 30 -27.31 -2.94 -9.15
CA GLU A 30 -26.77 -2.25 -10.31
C GLU A 30 -25.29 -2.64 -10.58
N GLN A 31 -24.49 -2.90 -9.55
CA GLN A 31 -23.14 -3.46 -9.72
C GLN A 31 -23.18 -4.84 -10.38
N ILE A 32 -24.08 -5.73 -9.96
CA ILE A 32 -24.26 -7.06 -10.58
C ILE A 32 -24.71 -6.91 -12.04
N LYS A 33 -25.71 -6.05 -12.32
CA LYS A 33 -26.16 -5.77 -13.70
C LYS A 33 -25.03 -5.27 -14.57
N LEU A 34 -24.22 -4.36 -14.07
CA LEU A 34 -23.10 -3.76 -14.80
C LEU A 34 -22.03 -4.80 -15.15
N LEU A 35 -21.67 -5.70 -14.21
CA LEU A 35 -20.76 -6.82 -14.46
C LEU A 35 -21.33 -7.75 -15.54
N ARG A 36 -22.60 -8.13 -15.44
CA ARG A 36 -23.28 -9.04 -16.40
C ARG A 36 -23.35 -8.43 -17.80
N GLN A 37 -23.72 -7.15 -17.94
CA GLN A 37 -23.79 -6.42 -19.20
C GLN A 37 -22.44 -6.32 -19.91
N ASN A 38 -21.35 -6.23 -19.14
CA ASN A 38 -20.01 -6.16 -19.68
C ASN A 38 -19.32 -7.53 -19.80
N HIS A 39 -19.97 -8.61 -19.39
CA HIS A 39 -19.37 -9.96 -19.33
C HIS A 39 -18.09 -10.00 -18.51
N LEU A 40 -18.06 -9.26 -17.41
CA LEU A 40 -16.94 -9.18 -16.48
C LEU A 40 -17.20 -10.03 -15.25
N ARG A 41 -16.12 -10.53 -14.67
CA ARG A 41 -16.15 -11.23 -13.39
C ARG A 41 -15.86 -10.25 -12.27
N GLY A 42 -16.44 -10.49 -11.08
CA GLY A 42 -16.21 -9.65 -9.92
C GLY A 42 -16.13 -10.46 -8.63
N THR A 43 -15.73 -9.78 -7.55
CA THR A 43 -15.75 -10.32 -6.20
C THR A 43 -16.63 -9.43 -5.34
N PHE A 44 -17.58 -10.02 -4.63
CA PHE A 44 -18.39 -9.36 -3.62
C PHE A 44 -17.96 -9.84 -2.24
N LEU A 45 -17.55 -8.91 -1.37
CA LEU A 45 -17.14 -9.20 -0.01
C LEU A 45 -18.21 -8.68 0.96
N LEU A 46 -18.87 -9.58 1.67
CA LEU A 46 -19.98 -9.24 2.56
C LEU A 46 -19.49 -8.99 3.99
N GLN A 47 -19.86 -7.85 4.54
CA GLN A 47 -19.78 -7.59 5.98
C GLN A 47 -20.78 -8.53 6.70
N TYR A 48 -20.55 -8.81 7.97
CA TYR A 48 -21.39 -9.78 8.70
C TYR A 48 -22.88 -9.39 8.76
N ASP A 49 -23.19 -8.11 8.91
CA ASP A 49 -24.57 -7.61 8.89
C ASP A 49 -25.27 -7.79 7.53
N ALA A 50 -24.50 -7.71 6.44
CA ALA A 50 -25.03 -8.02 5.10
C ALA A 50 -25.33 -9.52 4.94
N LEU A 51 -24.59 -10.42 5.60
CA LEU A 51 -24.93 -11.86 5.64
C LEU A 51 -26.27 -12.14 6.31
N LEU A 52 -26.69 -11.29 7.26
CA LEU A 52 -27.95 -11.44 7.98
C LEU A 52 -29.15 -10.86 7.21
N ASN A 53 -28.93 -10.27 6.05
CA ASN A 53 -29.97 -9.65 5.24
C ASN A 53 -30.29 -10.49 4.01
N ASP A 54 -31.50 -11.08 3.98
CA ASP A 54 -31.97 -11.96 2.90
C ASP A 54 -31.88 -11.33 1.52
N SER A 55 -32.08 -10.01 1.38
CA SER A 55 -31.98 -9.33 0.09
C SER A 55 -30.57 -9.43 -0.49
N PHE A 56 -29.54 -9.20 0.32
CA PHE A 56 -28.15 -9.36 -0.15
C PHE A 56 -27.80 -10.83 -0.42
N VAL A 57 -28.25 -11.74 0.45
CA VAL A 57 -28.02 -13.18 0.25
C VAL A 57 -28.62 -13.64 -1.08
N GLN A 58 -29.84 -13.23 -1.41
CA GLN A 58 -30.48 -13.58 -2.69
C GLN A 58 -29.75 -12.98 -3.89
N LEU A 59 -29.30 -11.73 -3.79
CA LEU A 59 -28.49 -11.09 -4.83
C LEU A 59 -27.19 -11.86 -5.07
N MET A 60 -26.49 -12.24 -4.01
CA MET A 60 -25.25 -13.01 -4.13
C MET A 60 -25.49 -14.36 -4.81
N LYS A 61 -26.50 -15.11 -4.37
CA LYS A 61 -26.89 -16.39 -5.00
C LYS A 61 -27.24 -16.24 -6.48
N SER A 62 -27.75 -15.08 -6.89
CA SER A 62 -28.11 -14.80 -8.28
C SER A 62 -26.91 -14.56 -9.21
N CYS A 63 -25.70 -14.40 -8.68
CA CYS A 63 -24.49 -14.08 -9.44
C CYS A 63 -23.30 -15.02 -9.18
N GLU A 64 -23.46 -16.09 -8.40
CA GLU A 64 -22.39 -17.06 -8.09
C GLU A 64 -21.82 -17.74 -9.34
N ASP A 65 -22.53 -17.75 -10.45
CA ASP A 65 -22.09 -18.34 -11.73
C ASP A 65 -20.95 -17.55 -12.39
N PHE A 66 -20.82 -16.25 -12.09
CA PHE A 66 -19.77 -15.39 -12.67
C PHE A 66 -19.05 -14.49 -11.66
N CYS A 67 -19.52 -14.43 -10.41
CA CYS A 67 -18.90 -13.67 -9.34
C CYS A 67 -18.42 -14.58 -8.21
N GLU A 68 -17.36 -14.16 -7.55
CA GLU A 68 -16.92 -14.73 -6.29
C GLU A 68 -17.62 -14.04 -5.13
N ILE A 69 -18.04 -14.82 -4.13
CA ILE A 69 -18.59 -14.31 -2.87
C ILE A 69 -17.60 -14.60 -1.75
N GLY A 70 -17.23 -13.57 -0.99
CA GLY A 70 -16.29 -13.65 0.13
C GLY A 70 -16.74 -12.82 1.33
N LEU A 71 -15.87 -12.67 2.32
CA LEU A 71 -16.14 -11.92 3.54
C LEU A 71 -15.38 -10.59 3.58
N TRP A 72 -16.07 -9.56 4.04
CA TRP A 72 -15.49 -8.30 4.45
C TRP A 72 -15.39 -8.26 5.97
N LEU A 73 -14.16 -8.28 6.50
CA LEU A 73 -13.86 -8.46 7.93
C LEU A 73 -13.77 -7.12 8.70
N GLU A 74 -14.69 -6.20 8.44
CA GLU A 74 -15.01 -5.16 9.42
C GLU A 74 -15.93 -5.75 10.47
N ILE A 75 -15.70 -5.38 11.73
CA ILE A 75 -16.43 -5.91 12.88
C ILE A 75 -17.66 -5.03 13.15
N VAL A 76 -18.79 -5.70 13.35
CA VAL A 76 -20.10 -5.08 13.56
C VAL A 76 -20.77 -5.63 14.81
N GLN A 77 -21.69 -4.83 15.36
CA GLN A 77 -22.42 -5.18 16.60
C GLN A 77 -23.01 -6.60 16.59
N PRO A 78 -23.77 -7.04 15.58
CA PRO A 78 -24.38 -8.37 15.62
C PRO A 78 -23.35 -9.51 15.64
N LEU A 79 -22.14 -9.31 15.09
CA LEU A 79 -21.08 -10.30 15.16
C LEU A 79 -20.48 -10.40 16.58
N VAL A 80 -20.22 -9.26 17.21
CA VAL A 80 -19.66 -9.18 18.56
C VAL A 80 -20.61 -9.78 19.60
N GLU A 81 -21.89 -9.41 19.55
CA GLU A 81 -22.93 -9.92 20.43
C GLU A 81 -23.17 -11.43 20.23
N LYS A 82 -23.06 -11.90 18.98
CA LYS A 82 -23.22 -13.33 18.66
C LYS A 82 -22.22 -14.22 19.35
N ILE A 83 -21.00 -13.76 19.56
CA ILE A 83 -19.97 -14.50 20.30
C ILE A 83 -19.99 -14.24 21.81
N GLY A 84 -20.97 -13.46 22.30
CA GLY A 84 -21.15 -13.15 23.72
C GLY A 84 -20.21 -12.05 24.25
N GLU A 85 -19.62 -11.24 23.40
CA GLU A 85 -18.83 -10.07 23.75
C GLU A 85 -19.69 -8.79 23.77
N ILE A 86 -19.19 -7.73 24.38
CA ILE A 86 -19.89 -6.45 24.48
C ILE A 86 -19.46 -5.54 23.33
N TRP A 87 -20.43 -5.02 22.60
CA TRP A 87 -20.21 -3.99 21.60
C TRP A 87 -19.99 -2.61 22.25
N HIS A 88 -18.95 -1.91 21.82
CA HIS A 88 -18.60 -0.57 22.36
C HIS A 88 -18.72 0.54 21.32
N GLY A 89 -19.24 0.24 20.12
CA GLY A 89 -19.39 1.21 19.05
C GLY A 89 -20.56 2.18 19.29
N ARG A 90 -20.50 3.32 18.65
CA ARG A 90 -21.55 4.35 18.64
C ARG A 90 -22.77 3.90 17.83
N TYR A 91 -22.56 3.07 16.83
CA TYR A 91 -23.55 2.56 15.89
C TYR A 91 -23.36 1.05 15.73
N ALA A 92 -24.31 0.37 15.12
CA ALA A 92 -24.18 -1.07 14.85
C ALA A 92 -23.04 -1.44 13.87
N TRP A 93 -22.55 -0.49 13.10
CA TRP A 93 -21.25 -0.48 12.43
C TRP A 93 -20.52 0.82 12.76
N ASP A 94 -19.29 0.75 13.18
CA ASP A 94 -18.47 1.91 13.54
C ASP A 94 -17.07 1.79 12.92
N TRP A 95 -16.54 2.91 12.44
CA TRP A 95 -15.23 2.97 11.77
C TRP A 95 -14.06 3.25 12.73
N TYR A 96 -14.31 3.34 14.04
CA TYR A 96 -13.23 3.46 15.02
C TYR A 96 -12.41 2.17 15.11
N ASN A 97 -11.08 2.30 15.14
CA ASN A 97 -10.16 1.17 15.02
C ASN A 97 -10.17 0.22 16.22
N ASP A 98 -10.48 0.72 17.39
CA ASP A 98 -10.68 -0.07 18.62
C ASP A 98 -12.05 -0.78 18.68
N VAL A 99 -12.91 -0.55 17.70
CA VAL A 99 -14.28 -1.07 17.64
C VAL A 99 -14.56 -1.86 16.38
N GLY A 100 -14.40 -1.23 15.22
CA GLY A 100 -14.83 -1.76 13.92
C GLY A 100 -13.85 -2.68 13.22
N PHE A 101 -12.72 -3.03 13.86
CA PHE A 101 -11.67 -3.85 13.25
C PHE A 101 -11.13 -4.92 14.20
N LEU A 102 -10.66 -6.02 13.64
CA LEU A 102 -10.10 -7.14 14.42
C LEU A 102 -9.05 -6.69 15.44
N ILE A 103 -8.21 -5.72 15.08
CA ILE A 103 -7.17 -5.21 15.99
C ILE A 103 -7.71 -4.54 17.27
N GLY A 104 -8.96 -4.11 17.29
CA GLY A 104 -9.63 -3.57 18.49
C GLY A 104 -9.92 -4.63 19.56
N TYR A 105 -9.69 -5.91 19.26
CA TYR A 105 -9.98 -7.03 20.13
C TYR A 105 -8.71 -7.78 20.51
N GLU A 106 -8.74 -8.46 21.69
CA GLU A 106 -7.64 -9.34 22.08
C GLU A 106 -7.46 -10.49 21.07
N PRO A 107 -6.26 -11.02 20.85
CA PRO A 107 -5.99 -12.02 19.82
C PRO A 107 -6.94 -13.22 19.83
N GLN A 108 -7.28 -13.77 21.01
CA GLN A 108 -8.22 -14.89 21.13
C GLN A 108 -9.65 -14.51 20.72
N VAL A 109 -10.06 -13.27 20.96
CA VAL A 109 -11.38 -12.77 20.57
C VAL A 109 -11.44 -12.60 19.05
N ARG A 110 -10.34 -12.12 18.40
CA ARG A 110 -10.26 -12.04 16.94
C ARG A 110 -10.55 -13.39 16.28
N LEU A 111 -9.98 -14.48 16.82
CA LEU A 111 -10.19 -15.82 16.28
C LEU A 111 -11.65 -16.28 16.42
N ARG A 112 -12.31 -15.96 17.54
CA ARG A 112 -13.74 -16.27 17.75
C ARG A 112 -14.64 -15.48 16.81
N LEU A 113 -14.34 -14.20 16.57
CA LEU A 113 -15.05 -13.36 15.59
C LEU A 113 -14.92 -13.93 14.18
N ILE A 114 -13.72 -14.34 13.79
CA ILE A 114 -13.48 -14.99 12.49
C ILE A 114 -14.26 -16.30 12.41
N ASP A 115 -14.22 -17.13 13.44
CA ASP A 115 -14.93 -18.43 13.44
C ASP A 115 -16.44 -18.27 13.26
N GLU A 116 -17.04 -17.30 13.95
CA GLU A 116 -18.47 -17.02 13.80
C GLU A 116 -18.82 -16.50 12.41
N ALA A 117 -18.03 -15.55 11.90
CA ALA A 117 -18.26 -15.02 10.55
C ALA A 117 -18.15 -16.10 9.46
N MET A 118 -17.13 -16.96 9.57
CA MET A 118 -16.92 -18.09 8.67
C MET A 118 -18.04 -19.14 8.78
N ALA A 119 -18.48 -19.46 10.00
CA ALA A 119 -19.57 -20.42 10.23
C ALA A 119 -20.90 -19.89 9.68
N SER A 120 -21.21 -18.61 9.92
CA SER A 120 -22.43 -17.98 9.39
C SER A 120 -22.41 -17.96 7.87
N PHE A 121 -21.29 -17.61 7.25
CA PHE A 121 -21.15 -17.67 5.79
C PHE A 121 -21.37 -19.09 5.26
N HIS A 122 -20.73 -20.09 5.88
CA HIS A 122 -20.90 -21.49 5.48
C HIS A 122 -22.35 -21.98 5.62
N ASN A 123 -23.05 -21.59 6.67
CA ASN A 123 -24.45 -21.97 6.87
C ASN A 123 -25.37 -21.39 5.79
N ILE A 124 -25.04 -20.22 5.22
CA ILE A 124 -25.84 -19.54 4.20
C ILE A 124 -25.53 -20.05 2.79
N PHE A 125 -24.26 -20.25 2.47
CA PHE A 125 -23.79 -20.56 1.13
C PHE A 125 -23.39 -22.04 0.92
N GLY A 126 -23.20 -22.80 2.00
CA GLY A 126 -22.81 -24.23 1.93
C GLY A 126 -21.31 -24.46 1.74
N TYR A 127 -20.50 -23.41 1.68
CA TYR A 127 -19.03 -23.47 1.57
C TYR A 127 -18.36 -22.35 2.37
N TYR A 128 -17.07 -22.48 2.67
CA TYR A 128 -16.29 -21.42 3.26
C TYR A 128 -15.77 -20.46 2.19
N PRO A 129 -15.78 -19.14 2.42
CA PRO A 129 -15.23 -18.17 1.48
C PRO A 129 -13.75 -18.46 1.20
N LYS A 130 -13.30 -18.18 -0.01
CA LYS A 130 -11.90 -18.38 -0.42
C LYS A 130 -11.09 -17.09 -0.43
N SER A 131 -11.77 -15.96 -0.31
CA SER A 131 -11.15 -14.66 -0.19
C SER A 131 -11.78 -13.86 0.94
N VAL A 132 -10.98 -13.04 1.55
CA VAL A 132 -11.39 -12.06 2.56
C VAL A 132 -10.83 -10.68 2.23
N GLY A 133 -11.47 -9.65 2.74
CA GLY A 133 -10.97 -8.28 2.66
C GLY A 133 -11.33 -7.48 3.90
N ALA A 134 -10.57 -6.44 4.14
CA ALA A 134 -10.86 -5.37 5.09
C ALA A 134 -10.01 -4.16 4.73
N TRP A 135 -10.27 -3.00 5.34
CA TRP A 135 -9.34 -1.89 5.20
C TRP A 135 -7.94 -2.25 5.71
N HIS A 136 -7.87 -2.97 6.82
CA HIS A 136 -6.66 -3.60 7.32
C HIS A 136 -6.97 -4.89 8.08
N VAL A 137 -6.02 -5.80 8.12
CA VAL A 137 -6.06 -7.08 8.83
C VAL A 137 -4.76 -7.23 9.60
N ASP A 138 -4.72 -7.96 10.70
CA ASP A 138 -3.48 -8.29 11.39
C ASP A 138 -2.92 -9.66 10.96
N ALA A 139 -1.63 -9.88 11.25
CA ALA A 139 -0.93 -11.08 10.81
C ALA A 139 -1.44 -12.36 11.50
N ILE A 140 -1.86 -12.29 12.78
CA ILE A 140 -2.42 -13.44 13.50
C ILE A 140 -3.73 -13.87 12.84
N SER A 141 -4.60 -12.91 12.56
CA SER A 141 -5.91 -13.17 11.92
C SER A 141 -5.74 -13.78 10.53
N LEU A 142 -4.83 -13.25 9.71
CA LEU A 142 -4.59 -13.79 8.37
C LEU A 142 -3.95 -15.19 8.41
N ALA A 143 -3.00 -15.42 9.31
CA ALA A 143 -2.40 -16.74 9.50
C ALA A 143 -3.43 -17.79 9.97
N TYR A 144 -4.35 -17.39 10.83
CA TYR A 144 -5.45 -18.26 11.26
C TYR A 144 -6.41 -18.61 10.13
N LEU A 145 -6.77 -17.63 9.32
CA LEU A 145 -7.60 -17.83 8.12
C LEU A 145 -6.94 -18.79 7.11
N GLU A 146 -5.63 -18.65 6.90
CA GLU A 146 -4.84 -19.60 6.10
C GLU A 146 -4.88 -21.01 6.67
N GLN A 147 -4.55 -21.15 7.93
CA GLN A 147 -4.38 -22.47 8.58
C GLN A 147 -5.69 -23.24 8.68
N LYS A 148 -6.77 -22.57 9.13
CA LYS A 148 -8.05 -23.22 9.40
C LYS A 148 -8.96 -23.28 8.20
N TYR A 149 -9.11 -22.20 7.46
CA TYR A 149 -10.13 -22.07 6.41
C TYR A 149 -9.57 -22.18 4.99
N LYS A 150 -8.24 -22.20 4.83
CA LYS A 150 -7.57 -22.35 3.53
C LYS A 150 -8.05 -21.31 2.53
N ILE A 151 -8.06 -20.04 2.95
CA ILE A 151 -8.31 -18.93 2.05
C ILE A 151 -7.17 -18.79 1.05
N ASN A 152 -7.44 -18.26 -0.13
CA ASN A 152 -6.48 -18.13 -1.23
C ASN A 152 -5.97 -16.71 -1.41
N ALA A 153 -6.73 -15.71 -0.94
CA ALA A 153 -6.37 -14.30 -1.10
C ALA A 153 -6.96 -13.43 0.01
N CYS A 154 -6.27 -12.33 0.28
CA CYS A 154 -6.75 -11.24 1.12
C CYS A 154 -6.56 -9.92 0.38
N CYS A 155 -7.46 -8.96 0.54
CA CYS A 155 -7.22 -7.58 0.09
C CYS A 155 -7.29 -6.61 1.27
N ILE A 156 -6.37 -5.63 1.25
CA ILE A 156 -6.31 -4.54 2.24
C ILE A 156 -6.13 -3.20 1.52
N CYS A 157 -6.42 -2.11 2.23
CA CYS A 157 -6.30 -0.77 1.66
C CYS A 157 -4.85 -0.45 1.21
N ARG A 158 -4.74 0.49 0.28
CA ARG A 158 -3.50 1.17 -0.10
C ARG A 158 -2.86 1.87 1.11
N ASP A 159 -1.65 2.40 0.91
CA ASP A 159 -1.07 3.33 1.87
C ASP A 159 -1.93 4.59 1.97
N GLN A 160 -2.11 5.07 3.20
CA GLN A 160 -2.83 6.31 3.51
C GLN A 160 -2.47 6.80 4.90
N ILE A 161 -2.69 8.08 5.19
CA ILE A 161 -2.34 8.71 6.46
C ILE A 161 -3.56 9.40 7.03
N GLY A 162 -4.07 8.87 8.15
CA GLY A 162 -5.16 9.46 8.93
C GLY A 162 -6.54 9.42 8.28
N ASP A 163 -6.71 8.75 7.15
CA ASP A 163 -8.01 8.55 6.53
C ASP A 163 -8.86 7.60 7.38
N ASP A 164 -10.08 8.00 7.74
CA ASP A 164 -10.97 7.26 8.64
C ASP A 164 -10.28 6.81 9.95
N GLY A 165 -9.24 7.54 10.37
CA GLY A 165 -8.50 7.26 11.60
C GLY A 165 -7.43 6.20 11.47
N TYR A 166 -7.13 5.66 10.30
CA TYR A 166 -6.04 4.72 10.14
C TYR A 166 -4.91 5.23 9.25
N THR A 167 -3.70 5.01 9.71
CA THR A 167 -2.47 5.25 8.98
C THR A 167 -1.84 3.92 8.60
N MET A 168 -1.64 3.73 7.31
CA MET A 168 -0.95 2.58 6.72
C MET A 168 0.13 3.11 5.80
N GLN A 169 1.37 3.14 6.26
CA GLN A 169 2.47 3.78 5.57
C GLN A 169 3.69 2.88 5.50
N GLY A 170 4.33 2.83 4.34
CA GLY A 170 5.58 2.10 4.16
C GLY A 170 5.41 0.62 3.86
N GLY A 171 4.23 0.15 3.43
CA GLY A 171 4.01 -1.23 3.00
C GLY A 171 4.39 -1.49 1.55
N TYR A 172 4.22 -2.72 1.08
CA TYR A 172 4.44 -3.08 -0.34
C TYR A 172 3.47 -2.28 -1.22
N TYR A 173 4.00 -1.52 -2.19
CA TYR A 173 3.22 -0.46 -2.85
C TYR A 173 2.32 -1.00 -3.97
N ASN A 174 1.02 -0.84 -3.81
CA ASN A 174 -0.06 -1.06 -4.82
C ASN A 174 -0.03 -2.38 -5.63
N GLN A 175 0.65 -3.41 -5.14
CA GLN A 175 0.76 -4.71 -5.76
C GLN A 175 0.37 -5.82 -4.76
N ALA A 176 0.66 -7.07 -5.08
CA ALA A 176 0.47 -8.19 -4.16
C ALA A 176 1.79 -8.69 -3.57
N TYR A 177 1.72 -9.21 -2.34
CA TYR A 177 2.88 -9.75 -1.64
C TYR A 177 2.46 -10.83 -0.63
N TYR A 178 3.41 -11.67 -0.20
CA TYR A 178 3.24 -12.56 0.94
C TYR A 178 3.70 -11.83 2.21
N PRO A 179 2.83 -11.57 3.18
CA PRO A 179 3.21 -10.87 4.39
C PRO A 179 3.99 -11.75 5.35
N SER A 180 4.79 -11.11 6.20
CA SER A 180 5.43 -11.74 7.34
C SER A 180 4.41 -12.16 8.39
N LYS A 181 4.68 -13.27 9.09
CA LYS A 181 3.91 -13.71 10.27
C LYS A 181 3.95 -12.70 11.44
N ASN A 182 4.95 -11.81 11.44
CA ASN A 182 5.12 -10.79 12.47
C ASN A 182 4.48 -9.44 12.11
N ASN A 183 4.33 -9.14 10.81
CA ASN A 183 3.84 -7.84 10.35
C ASN A 183 3.13 -7.97 9.00
N ILE A 184 1.84 -7.73 9.01
CA ILE A 184 1.00 -7.81 7.80
C ILE A 184 1.45 -6.84 6.69
N PHE A 185 2.06 -5.71 7.04
CA PHE A 185 2.53 -4.67 6.12
C PHE A 185 3.93 -4.91 5.58
N CYS A 186 4.66 -5.87 6.15
CA CYS A 186 6.01 -6.22 5.75
C CYS A 186 5.99 -7.52 4.93
N PRO A 187 6.49 -7.53 3.69
CA PRO A 187 6.73 -8.77 2.98
C PRO A 187 7.67 -9.69 3.76
N ALA A 188 7.43 -11.00 3.72
CA ALA A 188 8.38 -11.95 4.23
C ALA A 188 9.57 -12.10 3.27
N CYS A 189 10.78 -12.12 3.81
CA CYS A 189 12.00 -12.35 3.03
C CYS A 189 12.19 -13.84 2.70
N ARG A 190 11.68 -14.72 3.59
CA ARG A 190 11.82 -16.18 3.50
C ARG A 190 10.46 -16.86 3.56
N LYS A 191 10.37 -18.00 2.87
CA LYS A 191 9.14 -18.79 2.81
C LYS A 191 8.66 -19.25 4.19
N GLU A 192 9.56 -19.58 5.09
CA GLU A 192 9.25 -20.08 6.44
C GLU A 192 8.56 -19.05 7.31
N ASN A 193 8.84 -17.77 7.05
CA ASN A 193 8.32 -16.65 7.81
C ASN A 193 7.11 -15.98 7.16
N GLN A 194 6.69 -16.45 5.97
CA GLN A 194 5.54 -15.90 5.29
C GLN A 194 4.22 -16.54 5.72
N ILE A 195 3.15 -15.76 5.64
CA ILE A 195 1.78 -16.25 5.52
C ILE A 195 1.58 -16.50 4.01
N SER A 196 1.21 -17.74 3.63
CA SER A 196 1.14 -18.12 2.21
C SER A 196 -0.15 -17.69 1.51
N VAL A 197 -0.85 -16.74 2.09
CA VAL A 197 -1.98 -16.03 1.48
C VAL A 197 -1.48 -14.70 0.93
N PRO A 198 -1.50 -14.47 -0.39
CA PRO A 198 -1.10 -13.19 -0.94
C PRO A 198 -2.09 -12.10 -0.54
N VAL A 199 -1.54 -10.94 -0.17
CA VAL A 199 -2.28 -9.72 0.16
C VAL A 199 -2.23 -8.78 -1.02
N PHE A 200 -3.40 -8.44 -1.56
CA PHE A 200 -3.58 -7.52 -2.68
C PHE A 200 -3.95 -6.12 -2.16
N ARG A 201 -3.24 -5.08 -2.61
CA ARG A 201 -3.52 -3.70 -2.20
C ARG A 201 -4.67 -3.12 -3.02
N MET A 202 -5.65 -2.52 -2.34
CA MET A 202 -6.86 -1.97 -2.99
C MET A 202 -6.69 -0.53 -3.44
N LEU A 203 -7.69 -0.08 -4.20
CA LEU A 203 -8.01 1.29 -4.60
C LEU A 203 -7.09 1.91 -5.66
N GLY A 204 -6.26 1.17 -6.38
CA GLY A 204 -5.50 1.64 -7.55
C GLY A 204 -5.10 3.12 -7.51
N SER A 205 -3.96 3.42 -6.91
CA SER A 205 -3.54 4.80 -6.62
C SER A 205 -2.77 5.43 -7.77
N ASP A 206 -2.91 6.74 -7.96
CA ASP A 206 -2.07 7.52 -8.87
C ASP A 206 -0.60 7.44 -8.43
N PRO A 207 0.32 6.94 -9.28
CA PRO A 207 1.72 6.78 -8.90
C PRO A 207 2.44 8.09 -8.59
N ILE A 208 1.94 9.21 -9.10
CA ILE A 208 2.53 10.54 -8.94
C ILE A 208 2.00 11.24 -7.69
N TYR A 209 0.66 11.35 -7.59
CA TYR A 209 0.03 12.30 -6.69
C TYR A 209 -0.52 11.69 -5.40
N GLU A 210 -0.81 10.39 -5.37
CA GLU A 210 -1.52 9.81 -4.23
C GLU A 210 -0.66 9.87 -2.96
N TYR A 211 0.62 9.56 -3.07
CA TYR A 211 1.54 9.55 -1.93
C TYR A 211 1.61 10.89 -1.19
N ASP A 212 1.72 11.98 -1.92
CA ASP A 212 1.85 13.33 -1.35
C ASP A 212 0.49 14.06 -1.23
N HIS A 213 -0.63 13.39 -1.56
CA HIS A 213 -1.96 14.03 -1.64
C HIS A 213 -2.35 14.78 -0.37
N GLN A 214 -1.93 14.28 0.78
CA GLN A 214 -2.26 14.88 2.08
C GLN A 214 -1.24 15.90 2.58
N THR A 215 -0.14 16.09 1.87
CA THR A 215 0.86 17.10 2.26
C THR A 215 0.45 18.51 1.85
N ALA A 216 0.90 19.52 2.60
CA ALA A 216 0.64 20.93 2.26
C ALA A 216 1.12 21.30 0.85
N HIS A 217 2.19 20.64 0.37
CA HIS A 217 2.77 20.89 -0.95
C HIS A 217 1.81 20.52 -2.10
N TYR A 218 1.05 19.43 -1.98
CA TYR A 218 0.16 18.94 -3.03
C TYR A 218 -1.32 19.08 -2.71
N LYS A 219 -1.71 19.35 -1.47
CA LYS A 219 -3.11 19.46 -1.03
C LYS A 219 -3.90 20.54 -1.78
N SER A 220 -3.21 21.59 -2.23
CA SER A 220 -3.82 22.68 -3.02
C SER A 220 -4.07 22.33 -4.48
N ILE A 221 -3.53 21.21 -4.98
CA ILE A 221 -3.55 20.89 -6.41
C ILE A 221 -4.78 20.04 -6.77
N ARG A 222 -5.35 19.26 -5.81
CA ARG A 222 -6.44 18.33 -6.11
C ARG A 222 -7.46 18.22 -4.97
N GLU A 223 -8.70 18.47 -5.32
CA GLU A 223 -9.86 18.31 -4.42
C GLU A 223 -10.30 16.84 -4.29
N LYS A 224 -9.96 15.98 -5.26
CA LYS A 224 -10.41 14.59 -5.33
C LYS A 224 -9.28 13.62 -5.04
N THR A 225 -9.59 12.57 -4.29
CA THR A 225 -8.66 11.47 -4.03
C THR A 225 -8.15 10.87 -5.34
N PRO A 226 -6.83 10.79 -5.55
CA PRO A 226 -6.23 10.32 -6.81
C PRO A 226 -6.15 8.78 -6.84
N THR A 227 -7.30 8.13 -6.83
CA THR A 227 -7.49 6.67 -6.86
C THR A 227 -8.55 6.27 -7.86
N LEU A 228 -8.65 4.98 -8.17
CA LEU A 228 -9.71 4.42 -9.03
C LEU A 228 -11.10 4.41 -8.41
N GLU A 229 -11.26 4.92 -7.19
CA GLU A 229 -12.60 5.07 -6.63
C GLU A 229 -13.48 5.93 -7.53
N PRO A 230 -14.67 5.44 -7.94
CA PRO A 230 -15.53 6.13 -8.90
C PRO A 230 -16.07 7.47 -8.40
N ILE A 231 -16.01 7.71 -7.08
CA ILE A 231 -16.35 8.98 -6.44
C ILE A 231 -15.19 9.97 -6.41
N GLY A 232 -13.95 9.49 -6.59
CA GLY A 232 -12.70 10.25 -6.69
C GLY A 232 -12.32 10.58 -8.13
N LEU A 233 -11.02 10.55 -8.43
CA LEU A 233 -10.52 10.71 -9.81
C LEU A 233 -10.92 9.53 -10.70
N GLY A 234 -11.18 8.36 -10.16
CA GLY A 234 -11.76 7.23 -10.88
C GLY A 234 -13.12 7.50 -11.52
N GLY A 235 -13.79 8.62 -11.20
CA GLY A 235 -14.96 9.15 -11.91
C GLY A 235 -14.63 10.07 -13.11
N ASP A 236 -13.37 10.43 -13.32
CA ASP A 236 -12.92 11.23 -14.46
C ASP A 236 -12.40 10.31 -15.59
N LYS A 237 -13.07 10.38 -16.73
CA LYS A 237 -12.73 9.58 -17.90
C LYS A 237 -11.27 9.75 -18.37
N ARG A 238 -10.78 10.98 -18.43
CA ARG A 238 -9.44 11.29 -18.92
C ARG A 238 -8.36 10.75 -17.99
N TRP A 239 -8.62 10.85 -16.67
CA TRP A 239 -7.73 10.29 -15.68
C TRP A 239 -7.74 8.74 -15.73
N CYS A 240 -8.90 8.10 -15.87
CA CYS A 240 -8.99 6.64 -16.04
C CYS A 240 -8.23 6.16 -17.27
N ASP A 241 -8.43 6.79 -18.43
CA ASP A 241 -7.73 6.44 -19.67
C ASP A 241 -6.22 6.55 -19.51
N TRP A 242 -5.75 7.62 -18.86
CA TRP A 242 -4.34 7.81 -18.55
C TRP A 242 -3.84 6.76 -17.57
N PHE A 243 -4.57 6.51 -16.45
CA PHE A 243 -4.17 5.58 -15.42
C PHE A 243 -4.01 4.15 -15.95
N PHE A 244 -5.01 3.64 -16.64
CA PHE A 244 -4.95 2.28 -17.19
C PHE A 244 -3.85 2.11 -18.24
N ARG A 245 -3.58 3.15 -19.04
CA ARG A 245 -2.46 3.17 -19.97
C ARG A 245 -1.12 3.13 -19.23
N GLU A 246 -0.89 4.00 -18.24
CA GLU A 246 0.38 4.06 -17.51
C GLU A 246 0.67 2.75 -16.74
N ILE A 247 -0.36 2.11 -16.20
CA ILE A 247 -0.18 0.86 -15.46
C ILE A 247 -0.01 -0.35 -16.38
N PHE A 248 -0.76 -0.44 -17.47
CA PHE A 248 -0.83 -1.67 -18.27
C PHE A 248 -0.14 -1.60 -19.66
N ASP A 249 0.15 -0.42 -20.19
CA ASP A 249 0.95 -0.29 -21.41
C ASP A 249 2.44 -0.25 -21.02
N GLY A 250 3.10 -1.38 -21.11
CA GLY A 250 4.51 -1.53 -20.78
C GLY A 250 4.81 -2.71 -19.87
N SER A 251 6.05 -2.82 -19.46
CA SER A 251 6.52 -3.87 -18.57
C SER A 251 6.35 -3.48 -17.09
N GLY A 252 6.23 -4.45 -16.21
CA GLY A 252 6.09 -4.29 -14.76
C GLY A 252 6.75 -5.41 -13.99
N LEU A 253 8.00 -5.75 -14.30
CA LEU A 253 8.82 -6.82 -13.71
C LEU A 253 8.08 -8.17 -13.65
N ALA A 254 7.40 -8.50 -12.53
CA ALA A 254 6.73 -9.78 -12.34
C ALA A 254 5.33 -9.81 -12.94
N PHE A 255 4.51 -8.83 -12.63
CA PHE A 255 3.14 -8.65 -13.11
C PHE A 255 2.66 -7.23 -12.82
N GLN A 256 1.50 -6.83 -13.37
CA GLN A 256 0.81 -5.60 -13.00
C GLN A 256 -0.56 -5.93 -12.41
N TYR A 257 -0.96 -5.15 -11.43
CA TYR A 257 -2.21 -5.34 -10.71
C TYR A 257 -2.87 -4.00 -10.40
N THR A 258 -4.19 -3.97 -10.51
CA THR A 258 -5.00 -2.92 -9.89
C THR A 258 -6.36 -3.48 -9.46
N GLN A 259 -7.01 -2.78 -8.55
CA GLN A 259 -8.36 -3.08 -8.11
C GLN A 259 -9.28 -1.91 -8.46
N VAL A 260 -10.47 -2.23 -8.95
CA VAL A 260 -11.62 -1.35 -9.13
C VAL A 260 -12.81 -1.88 -8.34
N GLY A 261 -13.91 -1.15 -8.35
CA GLY A 261 -15.11 -1.48 -7.60
C GLY A 261 -15.35 -0.45 -6.50
N GLN A 262 -16.41 -0.62 -5.76
CA GLN A 262 -16.80 0.34 -4.72
C GLN A 262 -17.68 -0.31 -3.67
N GLU A 263 -17.63 0.19 -2.45
CA GLU A 263 -18.61 -0.14 -1.41
C GLU A 263 -20.01 0.39 -1.75
N ASN A 264 -21.03 -0.36 -1.37
CA ASN A 264 -22.42 0.00 -1.64
C ASN A 264 -22.91 1.25 -0.87
N SER A 265 -22.24 1.61 0.23
CA SER A 265 -22.64 2.70 1.12
C SER A 265 -22.41 4.11 0.56
N PHE A 266 -21.75 4.25 -0.58
CA PHE A 266 -21.73 5.52 -1.31
C PHE A 266 -23.01 5.80 -2.09
N GLY A 267 -23.79 4.75 -2.42
CA GLY A 267 -25.04 4.84 -3.18
C GLY A 267 -24.83 4.90 -4.69
N TRP A 268 -25.69 4.21 -5.43
CA TRP A 268 -25.59 4.10 -6.88
C TRP A 268 -25.49 5.46 -7.61
N PRO A 269 -26.31 6.48 -7.29
CA PRO A 269 -26.24 7.77 -7.98
C PRO A 269 -24.88 8.45 -7.98
N LYS A 270 -24.06 8.24 -6.93
CA LYS A 270 -22.72 8.84 -6.85
C LYS A 270 -21.66 8.07 -7.63
N MET A 271 -21.76 6.75 -7.70
CA MET A 271 -20.73 5.90 -8.30
C MET A 271 -21.06 5.42 -9.72
N CYS A 272 -22.33 5.48 -10.15
CA CYS A 272 -22.79 4.89 -11.40
C CYS A 272 -22.00 5.36 -12.63
N LYS A 273 -21.74 6.66 -12.75
CA LYS A 273 -21.02 7.24 -13.90
C LYS A 273 -19.59 6.69 -13.99
N GLY A 274 -18.87 6.69 -12.86
CA GLY A 274 -17.49 6.20 -12.79
C GLY A 274 -17.40 4.69 -13.06
N LEU A 275 -18.21 3.89 -12.36
CA LEU A 275 -18.23 2.44 -12.56
C LEU A 275 -18.63 2.04 -13.97
N THR A 276 -19.66 2.67 -14.55
CA THR A 276 -20.08 2.37 -15.93
C THR A 276 -18.94 2.61 -16.91
N TYR A 277 -18.22 3.70 -16.76
CA TYR A 277 -17.08 4.00 -17.62
C TYR A 277 -15.94 3.00 -17.41
N GLN A 278 -15.55 2.76 -16.16
CA GLN A 278 -14.46 1.84 -15.83
C GLN A 278 -14.74 0.43 -16.37
N HIS A 279 -15.97 -0.11 -16.17
CA HIS A 279 -16.32 -1.44 -16.67
C HIS A 279 -16.28 -1.52 -18.20
N ALA A 280 -16.76 -0.50 -18.91
CA ALA A 280 -16.66 -0.45 -20.36
C ALA A 280 -15.20 -0.44 -20.85
N LEU A 281 -14.34 0.35 -20.21
CA LEU A 281 -12.91 0.43 -20.52
C LEU A 281 -12.20 -0.90 -20.22
N ILE A 282 -12.49 -1.52 -19.06
CA ILE A 282 -11.91 -2.80 -18.66
C ILE A 282 -12.32 -3.91 -19.66
N LYS A 283 -13.60 -3.93 -20.08
CA LYS A 283 -14.08 -4.86 -21.11
C LYS A 283 -13.30 -4.70 -22.42
N GLU A 284 -13.06 -3.45 -22.83
CA GLU A 284 -12.28 -3.16 -24.03
C GLU A 284 -10.84 -3.67 -23.91
N LEU A 285 -10.17 -3.38 -22.80
CA LEU A 285 -8.81 -3.84 -22.53
C LEU A 285 -8.72 -5.38 -22.45
N ALA A 286 -9.71 -6.04 -21.84
CA ALA A 286 -9.79 -7.49 -21.79
C ALA A 286 -9.99 -8.11 -23.19
N ASN A 287 -10.87 -7.53 -24.02
CA ASN A 287 -11.07 -7.98 -25.40
C ASN A 287 -9.83 -7.81 -26.28
N GLN A 288 -8.99 -6.80 -25.99
CA GLN A 288 -7.69 -6.59 -26.63
C GLN A 288 -6.60 -7.53 -26.09
N GLY A 289 -6.90 -8.37 -25.09
CA GLY A 289 -5.90 -9.22 -24.42
C GLY A 289 -4.85 -8.46 -23.61
N LYS A 290 -5.09 -7.19 -23.28
CA LYS A 290 -4.18 -6.35 -22.49
C LYS A 290 -4.26 -6.66 -21.00
N VAL A 291 -5.42 -7.08 -20.51
CA VAL A 291 -5.64 -7.36 -19.09
C VAL A 291 -6.46 -8.66 -18.91
N ASP A 292 -6.26 -9.32 -17.79
CA ASP A 292 -7.08 -10.43 -17.32
C ASP A 292 -7.95 -9.96 -16.16
N VAL A 293 -9.28 -10.04 -16.32
CA VAL A 293 -10.22 -9.75 -15.26
C VAL A 293 -10.46 -11.02 -14.46
N MET A 294 -9.99 -11.04 -13.24
CA MET A 294 -10.00 -12.21 -12.36
C MET A 294 -10.77 -11.89 -11.08
N THR A 295 -11.36 -12.90 -10.45
CA THR A 295 -11.82 -12.77 -9.06
C THR A 295 -10.61 -12.69 -8.12
N LEU A 296 -10.83 -12.24 -6.88
CA LEU A 296 -9.75 -12.14 -5.89
C LEU A 296 -9.14 -13.52 -5.59
N CYS A 297 -9.99 -14.56 -5.46
CA CYS A 297 -9.54 -15.94 -5.28
C CYS A 297 -8.70 -16.44 -6.47
N GLU A 298 -9.13 -16.18 -7.70
CA GLU A 298 -8.37 -16.59 -8.89
C GLU A 298 -7.01 -15.90 -8.95
N SER A 299 -6.95 -14.61 -8.59
CA SER A 299 -5.71 -13.86 -8.49
C SER A 299 -4.78 -14.47 -7.43
N GLY A 300 -5.34 -14.86 -6.27
CA GLY A 300 -4.58 -15.54 -5.22
C GLY A 300 -4.02 -16.88 -5.67
N ILE A 301 -4.83 -17.73 -6.29
CA ILE A 301 -4.40 -19.03 -6.83
C ILE A 301 -3.33 -18.83 -7.91
N TRP A 302 -3.54 -17.87 -8.82
CA TRP A 302 -2.55 -17.53 -9.83
C TRP A 302 -1.23 -17.11 -9.21
N TYR A 303 -1.27 -16.23 -8.21
CA TYR A 303 -0.09 -15.72 -7.52
C TYR A 303 0.69 -16.85 -6.82
N GLN A 304 -0.01 -17.71 -6.07
CA GLN A 304 0.58 -18.87 -5.39
C GLN A 304 1.24 -19.87 -6.36
N LYS A 305 0.66 -20.01 -7.55
CA LYS A 305 1.21 -20.90 -8.59
C LYS A 305 2.50 -20.35 -9.22
N HIS A 306 2.64 -19.04 -9.31
CA HIS A 306 3.76 -18.41 -10.03
C HIS A 306 4.90 -17.94 -9.11
N PHE A 307 4.60 -17.64 -7.85
CA PHE A 307 5.57 -17.08 -6.92
C PHE A 307 5.60 -17.87 -5.61
N THR A 308 6.78 -18.35 -5.23
CA THR A 308 6.99 -19.02 -3.93
C THR A 308 7.30 -18.04 -2.81
N VAL A 309 7.82 -16.87 -3.15
CA VAL A 309 8.10 -15.72 -2.29
C VAL A 309 7.69 -14.46 -3.04
N THR A 310 7.57 -13.34 -2.34
CA THR A 310 7.21 -12.05 -2.94
C THR A 310 8.20 -11.65 -4.04
N PRO A 311 7.77 -11.52 -5.30
CA PRO A 311 8.63 -11.09 -6.39
C PRO A 311 8.85 -9.57 -6.36
N PRO A 312 9.91 -9.03 -6.97
CA PRO A 312 10.01 -7.60 -7.23
C PRO A 312 8.91 -7.12 -8.18
N ALA A 313 8.38 -5.94 -7.91
CA ALA A 313 7.37 -5.31 -8.73
C ALA A 313 7.65 -3.81 -8.89
N THR A 314 7.15 -3.24 -9.97
CA THR A 314 7.16 -1.80 -10.23
C THR A 314 5.74 -1.29 -10.40
N TYR A 315 5.55 -0.03 -10.03
CA TYR A 315 4.29 0.68 -10.22
C TYR A 315 4.64 2.12 -10.61
N LYS A 316 4.27 2.54 -11.82
CA LYS A 316 4.87 3.75 -12.39
C LYS A 316 3.90 4.59 -13.20
N ALA A 317 4.25 5.87 -13.35
CA ALA A 317 3.75 6.74 -14.39
C ALA A 317 4.93 7.56 -14.96
N VAL A 318 5.11 7.48 -16.26
CA VAL A 318 6.16 8.20 -16.99
C VAL A 318 5.62 9.40 -17.78
N SER A 319 4.33 9.63 -17.70
CA SER A 319 3.64 10.85 -18.11
C SER A 319 2.67 11.29 -17.00
N ASP A 320 2.38 12.58 -16.94
CA ASP A 320 1.38 13.12 -16.02
C ASP A 320 0.08 13.44 -16.76
N PHE A 321 -1.04 13.05 -16.19
CA PHE A 321 -2.35 13.29 -16.78
C PHE A 321 -2.71 14.79 -16.85
N SER A 322 -2.15 15.62 -15.97
CA SER A 322 -2.34 17.07 -15.99
C SER A 322 -1.53 17.79 -17.06
N GLY A 323 -0.60 17.08 -17.73
CA GLY A 323 0.32 17.64 -18.71
C GLY A 323 1.56 18.30 -18.10
N SER A 324 1.76 18.20 -16.78
CA SER A 324 3.00 18.63 -16.13
C SER A 324 4.14 17.65 -16.42
N ASP A 325 5.39 18.09 -16.29
CA ASP A 325 6.55 17.21 -16.49
C ASP A 325 6.91 16.48 -15.17
N LEU A 326 5.95 15.70 -14.70
CA LEU A 326 6.10 14.84 -13.51
C LEU A 326 6.15 13.37 -13.90
N LYS A 327 7.07 12.61 -13.29
CA LYS A 327 7.17 11.16 -13.47
C LYS A 327 7.49 10.50 -12.13
N SER A 328 6.95 9.32 -11.92
CA SER A 328 7.12 8.56 -10.68
C SER A 328 7.34 7.09 -10.97
N VAL A 329 8.35 6.51 -10.34
CA VAL A 329 8.65 5.09 -10.41
C VAL A 329 8.72 4.53 -8.99
N TRP A 330 7.78 3.66 -8.66
CA TRP A 330 7.80 2.84 -7.47
C TRP A 330 8.43 1.50 -7.78
N TYR A 331 9.30 1.06 -6.90
CA TYR A 331 9.89 -0.28 -6.89
C TYR A 331 9.69 -0.89 -5.51
N SER A 332 9.22 -2.12 -5.47
CA SER A 332 9.08 -2.90 -4.24
C SER A 332 9.67 -4.28 -4.44
N SER A 333 10.41 -4.77 -3.45
CA SER A 333 10.88 -6.15 -3.36
C SER A 333 10.49 -6.72 -1.99
N LYS A 334 10.95 -7.90 -1.67
CA LYS A 334 10.80 -8.46 -0.31
C LYS A 334 11.72 -7.81 0.73
N TYR A 335 12.67 -6.96 0.34
CA TYR A 335 13.63 -6.33 1.24
C TYR A 335 13.41 -4.83 1.43
N TYR A 336 12.84 -4.15 0.43
CA TYR A 336 12.62 -2.71 0.50
C TYR A 336 11.58 -2.25 -0.52
N ARG A 337 11.08 -1.05 -0.30
CA ARG A 337 10.43 -0.26 -1.35
C ARG A 337 11.15 1.06 -1.53
N THR A 338 11.04 1.64 -2.70
CA THR A 338 11.48 3.00 -2.98
C THR A 338 10.61 3.67 -4.02
N ASN A 339 10.56 5.00 -3.96
CA ASN A 339 10.00 5.84 -5.01
C ASN A 339 11.03 6.83 -5.53
N ILE A 340 11.16 6.89 -6.85
CA ILE A 340 11.94 7.91 -7.54
C ILE A 340 10.97 8.85 -8.24
N MET A 341 11.02 10.12 -7.82
CA MET A 341 10.21 11.20 -8.37
C MET A 341 11.06 12.09 -9.25
N TYR A 342 10.57 12.36 -10.47
CA TYR A 342 11.05 13.40 -11.35
C TYR A 342 10.04 14.54 -11.35
N ASP A 343 10.51 15.74 -11.04
CA ASP A 343 9.69 16.94 -10.92
C ASP A 343 10.37 18.09 -11.67
N ASN A 344 9.92 18.35 -12.92
CA ASN A 344 10.42 19.45 -13.75
C ASN A 344 11.96 19.53 -13.80
N GLY A 345 12.61 18.39 -14.04
CA GLY A 345 14.07 18.28 -14.10
C GLY A 345 14.75 17.92 -12.79
N ILE A 346 14.08 17.98 -11.67
CA ILE A 346 14.64 17.60 -10.36
C ILE A 346 14.29 16.13 -10.09
N VAL A 347 15.30 15.32 -9.78
CA VAL A 347 15.13 13.93 -9.40
C VAL A 347 15.44 13.76 -7.91
N ARG A 348 14.59 13.03 -7.22
CA ARG A 348 14.81 12.66 -5.82
C ARG A 348 14.29 11.27 -5.50
N PHE A 349 14.90 10.60 -4.55
CA PHE A 349 14.26 9.51 -3.84
C PHE A 349 13.26 10.11 -2.85
N ARG A 350 11.98 9.95 -3.14
CA ARG A 350 10.88 10.48 -2.32
C ARG A 350 10.56 9.57 -1.14
N ASP A 351 10.79 8.26 -1.32
CA ASP A 351 10.45 7.23 -0.36
C ASP A 351 11.50 6.11 -0.41
N ILE A 352 11.96 5.65 0.73
CA ILE A 352 12.75 4.43 0.92
C ILE A 352 12.34 3.81 2.25
N TYR A 353 11.81 2.59 2.21
CA TYR A 353 11.48 1.81 3.40
C TYR A 353 12.16 0.45 3.36
N LEU A 354 12.67 0.02 4.50
CA LEU A 354 13.20 -1.34 4.68
C LEU A 354 12.09 -2.28 5.15
N PHE A 355 12.13 -3.52 4.66
CA PHE A 355 11.28 -4.60 5.10
C PHE A 355 12.09 -5.59 5.93
N ASP A 356 11.82 -5.59 7.23
CA ASP A 356 12.34 -6.58 8.17
C ASP A 356 11.22 -7.53 8.58
N GLU A 357 11.30 -8.77 8.14
CA GLU A 357 10.29 -9.80 8.45
C GLU A 357 10.19 -10.12 9.96
N ASN A 358 11.18 -9.72 10.76
CA ASN A 358 11.18 -9.87 12.22
C ASN A 358 10.61 -8.64 12.96
N TYR A 359 10.41 -7.54 12.25
CA TYR A 359 9.81 -6.35 12.83
C TYR A 359 8.34 -6.60 13.15
N LYS A 360 8.01 -6.66 14.45
CA LYS A 360 6.67 -6.96 14.93
C LYS A 360 5.71 -5.80 14.67
N GLY A 361 4.58 -6.11 14.05
CA GLY A 361 3.47 -5.17 13.94
C GLY A 361 2.94 -4.77 15.31
N LYS A 362 2.60 -3.50 15.49
CA LYS A 362 2.15 -2.91 16.77
C LYS A 362 0.98 -3.68 17.42
N TYR A 363 0.08 -4.22 16.60
CA TYR A 363 -1.14 -4.90 17.07
C TYR A 363 -1.04 -6.43 16.95
N LEU A 364 0.16 -6.98 16.85
CA LEU A 364 0.35 -8.43 16.76
C LEU A 364 -0.11 -9.13 18.05
N GLU A 365 0.39 -8.66 19.18
CA GLU A 365 0.17 -9.29 20.49
C GLU A 365 -0.78 -8.48 21.41
N THR A 366 -1.09 -7.25 21.05
CA THR A 366 -1.92 -6.33 21.83
C THR A 366 -3.05 -5.76 21.00
N ARG A 367 -4.14 -5.36 21.64
CA ARG A 367 -5.23 -4.69 20.93
C ARG A 367 -4.97 -3.20 20.73
N CYS A 368 -5.57 -2.64 19.71
CA CYS A 368 -5.72 -1.20 19.54
C CYS A 368 -6.70 -0.67 20.59
N GLN A 369 -6.31 0.35 21.34
CA GLN A 369 -7.13 0.96 22.41
C GLN A 369 -7.55 2.38 22.07
N THR A 370 -7.34 2.82 20.82
CA THR A 370 -7.61 4.17 20.34
C THR A 370 -8.46 4.11 19.08
N HIS A 371 -9.24 5.17 18.84
CA HIS A 371 -10.08 5.29 17.64
C HIS A 371 -9.28 5.27 16.34
N SER A 372 -7.99 5.61 16.41
CA SER A 372 -7.07 5.56 15.27
C SER A 372 -6.01 4.48 15.47
N CYS A 373 -5.57 3.89 14.38
CA CYS A 373 -4.46 2.94 14.36
C CYS A 373 -3.34 3.41 13.44
N GLU A 374 -2.19 2.77 13.60
CA GLU A 374 -1.01 3.08 12.82
C GLU A 374 -0.22 1.80 12.51
N TYR A 375 -0.04 1.55 11.22
CA TYR A 375 0.86 0.54 10.68
C TYR A 375 1.98 1.21 9.92
N ARG A 376 3.21 0.98 10.33
CA ARG A 376 4.41 1.47 9.62
C ARG A 376 5.46 0.37 9.51
N ASN A 377 6.29 0.49 8.50
CA ASN A 377 7.56 -0.22 8.41
C ASN A 377 8.70 0.76 8.75
N LEU A 378 9.92 0.41 8.40
CA LEU A 378 11.13 1.11 8.82
C LEU A 378 11.56 2.17 7.77
N PRO A 379 11.23 3.46 7.94
CA PRO A 379 11.55 4.50 6.97
C PRO A 379 13.04 4.85 7.00
N VAL A 380 13.69 4.84 5.84
CA VAL A 380 14.99 5.49 5.60
C VAL A 380 14.76 6.91 5.10
N MET A 381 13.80 7.07 4.21
CA MET A 381 13.29 8.33 3.69
C MET A 381 11.79 8.24 3.52
N ASP A 382 11.07 9.25 4.00
CA ASP A 382 9.64 9.42 3.77
C ASP A 382 9.32 10.89 3.58
N SER A 383 8.98 11.27 2.35
CA SER A 383 8.69 12.66 2.01
C SER A 383 7.45 13.19 2.74
N VAL A 384 6.47 12.34 3.03
CA VAL A 384 5.25 12.78 3.73
C VAL A 384 5.55 13.07 5.20
N LEU A 385 6.25 12.15 5.86
CA LEU A 385 6.57 12.26 7.28
C LEU A 385 7.58 13.36 7.58
N TYR A 386 8.52 13.61 6.66
CA TYR A 386 9.68 14.46 6.90
C TYR A 386 9.61 15.81 6.19
N THR A 387 8.54 16.11 5.47
CA THR A 387 8.30 17.45 4.90
C THR A 387 7.56 18.33 5.90
N SER A 388 7.98 19.57 6.03
CA SER A 388 7.30 20.56 6.89
C SER A 388 5.83 20.72 6.56
N PRO A 389 4.93 20.61 7.56
CA PRO A 389 3.52 20.92 7.38
C PRO A 389 3.26 22.37 6.95
N GLN A 390 4.19 23.27 7.23
CA GLN A 390 4.14 24.70 6.84
C GLN A 390 4.53 24.91 5.37
N GLY A 391 4.98 23.85 4.68
CA GLY A 391 5.47 23.91 3.31
C GLY A 391 6.99 24.11 3.24
N GLY A 392 7.50 24.23 2.02
CA GLY A 392 8.94 24.36 1.76
C GLY A 392 9.43 23.29 0.78
N LYS A 393 10.74 23.04 0.78
CA LYS A 393 11.32 22.00 -0.06
C LYS A 393 10.87 20.62 0.44
N PRO A 394 10.23 19.76 -0.40
CA PRO A 394 9.83 18.45 0.02
C PRO A 394 11.02 17.60 0.49
N ALA A 395 10.82 16.80 1.54
CA ALA A 395 11.82 15.86 1.99
C ALA A 395 12.17 14.83 0.91
N GLY A 396 13.41 14.38 0.90
CA GLY A 396 13.89 13.41 -0.09
C GLY A 396 15.42 13.40 -0.17
N ILE A 397 15.95 12.48 -0.97
CA ILE A 397 17.38 12.44 -1.29
C ILE A 397 17.56 12.95 -2.72
N TYR A 398 18.18 14.09 -2.86
CA TYR A 398 18.34 14.83 -4.12
C TYR A 398 19.70 14.58 -4.76
N PHE A 399 19.76 14.66 -6.08
CA PHE A 399 21.00 14.66 -6.84
C PHE A 399 21.52 16.08 -6.99
N THR A 400 22.72 16.36 -6.48
CA THR A 400 23.30 17.69 -6.48
C THR A 400 24.72 17.69 -7.07
N ASP A 401 25.15 18.84 -7.59
CA ASP A 401 26.53 19.14 -7.90
C ASP A 401 26.93 20.33 -7.01
N GLY A 402 27.72 20.04 -5.98
CA GLY A 402 27.95 20.98 -4.87
C GLY A 402 26.63 21.32 -4.15
N ASN A 403 26.28 22.62 -4.09
CA ASN A 403 25.08 23.07 -3.38
C ASN A 403 23.80 23.15 -4.25
N ASN A 404 23.91 22.83 -5.54
CA ASN A 404 22.81 23.01 -6.48
C ASN A 404 22.19 21.66 -6.88
N ASN A 405 20.87 21.61 -7.00
CA ASN A 405 20.23 20.46 -7.64
C ASN A 405 20.67 20.37 -9.10
N ILE A 406 20.97 19.15 -9.56
CA ILE A 406 21.20 18.89 -10.96
C ILE A 406 19.84 18.94 -11.67
N ILE A 407 19.78 19.67 -12.78
CA ILE A 407 18.58 19.72 -13.63
C ILE A 407 18.73 18.70 -14.75
N TRP A 408 17.94 17.65 -14.67
CA TRP A 408 17.93 16.55 -15.61
C TRP A 408 16.97 16.86 -16.76
N GLU A 409 17.46 16.86 -18.00
CA GLU A 409 16.68 17.11 -19.21
C GLU A 409 15.90 15.87 -19.66
N GLN A 410 16.40 14.68 -19.31
CA GLN A 410 15.80 13.41 -19.70
C GLN A 410 15.69 12.47 -18.52
N PHE A 411 14.54 11.81 -18.43
CA PHE A 411 14.24 10.72 -17.52
C PHE A 411 13.63 9.58 -18.33
N ASN A 412 14.38 8.50 -18.49
CA ASN A 412 13.91 7.33 -19.24
C ASN A 412 13.87 6.11 -18.32
N TYR A 413 12.75 5.42 -18.37
CA TYR A 413 12.51 4.19 -17.62
C TYR A 413 12.60 2.97 -18.55
N SER A 414 13.21 1.89 -18.06
CA SER A 414 13.23 0.58 -18.71
C SER A 414 13.40 -0.53 -17.68
N GLU A 415 13.21 -1.78 -18.08
CA GLU A 415 13.36 -2.96 -17.24
C GLU A 415 14.24 -4.01 -17.92
N GLN A 416 14.98 -4.77 -17.09
CA GLN A 416 15.77 -5.90 -17.57
C GLN A 416 15.77 -6.99 -16.49
N GLY A 417 15.11 -8.13 -16.76
CA GLY A 417 14.91 -9.19 -15.77
C GLY A 417 14.11 -8.63 -14.58
N HIS A 418 14.65 -8.75 -13.37
CA HIS A 418 14.05 -8.22 -12.14
C HIS A 418 14.60 -6.84 -11.72
N THR A 419 15.28 -6.15 -12.63
CA THR A 419 15.88 -4.83 -12.36
C THR A 419 15.14 -3.74 -13.11
N ALA A 420 14.68 -2.73 -12.39
CA ALA A 420 14.21 -1.48 -12.97
C ALA A 420 15.39 -0.53 -13.18
N LYS A 421 15.39 0.16 -14.33
CA LYS A 421 16.45 1.08 -14.75
C LYS A 421 15.88 2.44 -15.03
N ILE A 422 16.49 3.47 -14.42
CA ILE A 422 16.16 4.87 -14.71
C ILE A 422 17.45 5.53 -15.19
N SER A 423 17.43 6.00 -16.43
CA SER A 423 18.55 6.76 -17.01
C SER A 423 18.21 8.24 -17.04
N LEU A 424 19.15 9.03 -16.53
CA LEU A 424 19.06 10.48 -16.41
C LEU A 424 20.13 11.13 -17.28
N LYS A 425 19.82 12.25 -17.93
CA LYS A 425 20.76 13.01 -18.74
C LYS A 425 20.61 14.51 -18.51
N ALA A 426 21.73 15.20 -18.34
CA ALA A 426 21.80 16.65 -18.23
C ALA A 426 22.97 17.15 -19.10
N GLY A 427 22.68 17.70 -20.30
CA GLY A 427 23.71 18.03 -21.29
C GLY A 427 24.53 16.80 -21.69
N LYS A 428 25.82 16.78 -21.32
CA LYS A 428 26.72 15.61 -21.48
C LYS A 428 26.74 14.68 -20.26
N ALA A 429 26.29 15.15 -19.13
CA ALA A 429 26.29 14.39 -17.89
C ALA A 429 25.23 13.28 -17.88
N TYR A 430 25.54 12.16 -17.27
CA TYR A 430 24.70 10.97 -17.23
C TYR A 430 24.67 10.35 -15.84
N ALA A 431 23.50 9.83 -15.44
CA ALA A 431 23.37 8.94 -14.31
C ALA A 431 22.41 7.79 -14.62
N LEU A 432 22.70 6.62 -14.10
CA LEU A 432 21.88 5.43 -14.20
C LEU A 432 21.55 4.92 -12.80
N ILE A 433 20.27 4.85 -12.47
CA ILE A 433 19.76 4.26 -11.25
C ILE A 433 19.27 2.84 -11.57
N LEU A 434 19.79 1.86 -10.86
CA LEU A 434 19.42 0.46 -10.98
C LEU A 434 18.75 0.02 -9.67
N LEU A 435 17.49 -0.40 -9.77
CA LEU A 435 16.71 -0.92 -8.65
C LEU A 435 16.58 -2.42 -8.82
N SER A 436 17.23 -3.18 -7.94
CA SER A 436 17.21 -4.64 -7.95
C SER A 436 16.71 -5.19 -6.61
N GLU A 437 16.51 -6.49 -6.49
CA GLU A 437 15.83 -7.11 -5.36
C GLU A 437 16.37 -6.65 -3.99
N SER A 438 17.70 -6.50 -3.85
CA SER A 438 18.33 -6.13 -2.57
C SER A 438 19.18 -4.85 -2.63
N THR A 439 19.27 -4.19 -3.79
CA THR A 439 20.19 -3.06 -3.95
C THR A 439 19.60 -1.93 -4.79
N ILE A 440 19.95 -0.71 -4.41
CA ILE A 440 19.89 0.48 -5.23
C ILE A 440 21.32 0.82 -5.63
N GLU A 441 21.59 0.87 -6.93
CA GLU A 441 22.90 1.22 -7.47
C GLU A 441 22.78 2.46 -8.35
N ILE A 442 23.68 3.43 -8.15
CA ILE A 442 23.77 4.63 -8.97
C ILE A 442 25.13 4.64 -9.67
N ARG A 443 25.10 4.70 -10.99
CA ARG A 443 26.29 4.87 -11.84
C ARG A 443 26.23 6.24 -12.48
N THR A 444 27.37 6.95 -12.54
CA THR A 444 27.44 8.29 -13.11
C THR A 444 28.81 8.58 -13.70
N ASP A 445 28.87 9.48 -14.67
CA ASP A 445 30.08 10.11 -15.20
C ASP A 445 30.33 11.50 -14.61
N ILE A 446 29.52 11.92 -13.64
CA ILE A 446 29.66 13.22 -12.96
C ILE A 446 30.63 13.07 -11.80
N ASP A 447 31.80 13.75 -11.90
CA ASP A 447 32.89 13.61 -10.91
C ASP A 447 32.50 14.06 -9.49
N ASN A 448 31.61 15.04 -9.35
CA ASN A 448 31.19 15.64 -8.09
C ASN A 448 29.71 15.40 -7.76
N LEU A 449 29.09 14.35 -8.31
CA LEU A 449 27.74 14.02 -7.96
C LEU A 449 27.61 13.75 -6.46
N GLN A 450 26.64 14.35 -5.84
CA GLN A 450 26.33 14.17 -4.44
C GLN A 450 24.86 13.79 -4.25
N LEU A 451 24.60 13.00 -3.23
CA LEU A 451 23.26 12.72 -2.76
C LEU A 451 23.00 13.53 -1.50
N HIS A 452 22.06 14.45 -1.60
CA HIS A 452 21.74 15.38 -0.54
C HIS A 452 20.36 15.06 0.06
N ALA A 453 20.33 14.65 1.33
CA ALA A 453 19.10 14.38 2.04
C ALA A 453 18.53 15.65 2.67
N VAL A 454 17.25 15.87 2.46
CA VAL A 454 16.49 17.00 3.01
C VAL A 454 15.39 16.44 3.93
N TYR A 455 15.35 16.95 5.16
CA TYR A 455 14.36 16.63 6.18
C TYR A 455 13.91 17.91 6.89
N ASP A 456 12.67 17.94 7.35
CA ASP A 456 12.23 18.92 8.34
C ASP A 456 12.53 18.41 9.76
N GLN A 457 13.14 19.26 10.58
CA GLN A 457 13.53 18.89 11.94
C GLN A 457 12.36 18.65 12.88
N GLU A 458 11.35 19.51 12.81
CA GLU A 458 10.19 19.40 13.66
C GLU A 458 9.43 18.10 13.38
N CYS A 459 9.49 17.64 12.13
CA CYS A 459 8.89 16.36 11.73
C CYS A 459 9.69 15.16 12.25
N LEU A 460 11.02 15.22 12.27
CA LEU A 460 11.86 14.16 12.84
C LEU A 460 11.72 14.02 14.35
N TYR A 461 11.54 15.15 15.04
CA TYR A 461 11.37 15.19 16.49
C TYR A 461 9.94 15.32 16.95
N GLY A 462 8.99 15.49 16.00
CA GLY A 462 7.59 15.75 16.28
C GLY A 462 7.00 14.77 17.26
N SER A 463 6.77 15.26 18.39
CA SER A 463 5.86 15.01 19.53
C SER A 463 4.94 13.78 19.49
N SER A 464 5.25 12.73 18.78
CA SER A 464 4.55 11.46 18.94
C SER A 464 5.38 10.53 19.81
N PRO A 465 4.95 10.22 21.04
CA PRO A 465 5.59 9.19 21.88
C PRO A 465 5.73 7.85 21.17
N SER A 466 4.91 7.62 20.13
CA SER A 466 4.94 6.43 19.29
C SER A 466 6.17 6.33 18.38
N SER A 467 6.84 7.42 18.05
CA SER A 467 8.05 7.36 17.23
C SER A 467 9.23 6.74 17.98
N ASN A 468 9.30 6.92 19.28
CA ASN A 468 10.32 6.30 20.12
C ASN A 468 10.09 4.80 20.30
N ASP A 469 8.82 4.33 20.34
CA ASP A 469 8.50 2.92 20.49
C ASP A 469 8.82 2.09 19.23
N ILE A 470 8.78 2.71 18.05
CA ILE A 470 9.10 2.03 16.79
C ILE A 470 10.58 1.69 16.70
N PHE A 471 11.44 2.49 17.30
CA PHE A 471 12.88 2.41 17.13
C PHE A 471 13.63 1.75 18.29
N THR A 472 13.00 1.54 19.45
CA THR A 472 13.72 1.15 20.67
C THR A 472 13.97 -0.34 20.85
N ASN A 473 13.42 -1.24 20.03
CA ASN A 473 13.44 -2.68 20.29
C ASN A 473 14.21 -3.56 19.30
N HIS A 474 14.96 -3.02 18.36
CA HIS A 474 15.77 -3.85 17.46
C HIS A 474 17.27 -3.71 17.71
N ASN A 475 17.77 -4.49 18.67
CA ASN A 475 19.21 -4.77 18.85
C ASN A 475 19.76 -5.78 17.82
N SER A 476 19.09 -6.03 16.72
CA SER A 476 19.59 -6.91 15.69
C SER A 476 20.30 -6.12 14.61
N ALA A 477 21.60 -6.14 14.74
CA ALA A 477 22.58 -6.07 13.67
C ALA A 477 22.17 -5.36 12.39
N GLY A 478 22.54 -4.11 12.27
CA GLY A 478 22.75 -3.50 10.97
C GLY A 478 21.55 -2.90 10.28
N THR A 479 20.40 -2.74 10.92
CA THR A 479 19.36 -1.87 10.40
C THR A 479 19.73 -0.42 10.69
N VAL A 480 19.79 0.35 9.64
CA VAL A 480 20.01 1.80 9.62
C VAL A 480 19.23 2.56 10.71
N LEU A 481 18.11 2.03 11.15
CA LEU A 481 17.16 2.69 12.04
C LEU A 481 17.52 2.60 13.52
N THR A 482 18.17 1.54 13.99
CA THR A 482 18.68 1.47 15.37
C THR A 482 19.74 2.53 15.59
N TYR A 483 20.58 2.79 14.59
CA TYR A 483 21.57 3.87 14.61
C TYR A 483 20.94 5.27 14.58
N VAL A 484 19.89 5.45 13.78
CA VAL A 484 19.16 6.72 13.68
C VAL A 484 18.63 7.14 15.05
N THR A 485 17.98 6.25 15.77
CA THR A 485 17.37 6.58 17.07
C THR A 485 18.41 6.76 18.17
N GLU A 486 19.38 5.88 18.27
CA GLU A 486 20.46 6.01 19.25
C GLU A 486 21.36 7.24 18.98
N ALA A 487 21.64 7.54 17.72
CA ALA A 487 22.44 8.68 17.34
C ALA A 487 21.74 10.02 17.60
N ILE A 488 20.43 10.09 17.32
CA ILE A 488 19.61 11.27 17.65
C ILE A 488 19.59 11.52 19.16
N GLN A 489 19.47 10.46 19.96
CA GLN A 489 19.38 10.56 21.41
C GLN A 489 20.72 10.84 22.09
N LYS A 490 21.84 10.29 21.59
CA LYS A 490 23.15 10.39 22.25
C LYS A 490 23.97 11.56 21.75
N ASP A 491 24.11 11.73 20.43
CA ASP A 491 25.10 12.65 19.83
C ASP A 491 24.50 13.59 18.79
N ASN A 492 23.19 13.67 18.65
CA ASN A 492 22.52 14.43 17.57
C ASN A 492 23.03 14.06 16.17
N ARG A 493 23.29 12.76 15.93
CA ARG A 493 23.74 12.24 14.64
C ARG A 493 22.81 11.14 14.17
N ILE A 494 22.52 11.15 12.89
CA ILE A 494 21.81 10.07 12.19
C ILE A 494 22.81 9.42 11.24
N SER A 495 23.04 8.11 11.40
CA SER A 495 23.94 7.37 10.54
C SER A 495 23.17 6.33 9.73
N PHE A 496 23.32 6.38 8.42
CA PHE A 496 22.89 5.32 7.51
C PHE A 496 24.12 4.51 7.10
N VAL A 497 24.10 3.20 7.31
CA VAL A 497 25.20 2.34 6.89
C VAL A 497 24.75 1.59 5.63
N PHE A 498 25.35 1.97 4.51
CA PHE A 498 25.14 1.29 3.22
C PHE A 498 26.43 0.53 2.89
N ASP A 499 26.44 -0.75 2.92
CA ASP A 499 27.51 -1.68 2.52
C ASP A 499 28.96 -1.18 2.54
N SER A 500 29.56 -0.42 3.03
CA SER A 500 30.87 0.27 3.13
C SER A 500 30.77 1.80 3.27
N TRP A 501 29.55 2.35 3.32
CA TRP A 501 29.33 3.77 3.41
C TRP A 501 28.75 4.14 4.76
N LYS A 502 29.29 5.14 5.42
CA LYS A 502 28.66 5.84 6.53
C LYS A 502 28.09 7.14 6.01
N TYR A 503 26.79 7.25 6.13
CA TYR A 503 26.09 8.50 5.92
C TYR A 503 25.75 9.09 7.29
N GLU A 504 26.34 10.24 7.63
CA GLU A 504 26.10 10.89 8.91
C GLU A 504 25.36 12.20 8.70
N ILE A 505 24.15 12.33 9.27
CA ILE A 505 23.45 13.59 9.44
C ILE A 505 23.78 14.10 10.84
N SER A 506 24.52 15.19 10.93
CA SER A 506 24.76 15.85 12.20
C SER A 506 23.64 16.84 12.49
N ILE A 507 23.01 16.69 13.64
CA ILE A 507 22.00 17.61 14.15
C ILE A 507 22.63 18.39 15.30
N SER A 508 22.84 19.69 15.16
CA SER A 508 23.26 20.53 16.26
C SER A 508 22.09 21.33 16.81
N LYS A 509 21.89 21.25 18.15
CA LYS A 509 20.89 21.98 18.95
C LYS A 509 19.85 22.77 18.14
N GLY A 510 18.84 22.09 17.62
CA GLY A 510 17.68 22.71 17.02
C GLY A 510 17.86 23.23 15.59
N LYS A 511 18.89 22.81 14.85
CA LYS A 511 18.99 23.07 13.41
C LYS A 511 19.50 21.83 12.70
N LEU A 512 18.76 21.38 11.69
CA LEU A 512 19.24 20.44 10.70
C LEU A 512 20.44 21.09 10.00
N ILE A 513 21.58 20.43 10.05
CA ILE A 513 22.67 20.86 9.19
C ILE A 513 22.33 20.25 7.82
N GLU A 514 21.95 21.10 6.88
CA GLU A 514 21.53 20.75 5.51
C GLU A 514 22.63 20.05 4.69
N ASN A 515 23.61 19.44 5.26
CA ASN A 515 24.79 19.00 4.52
C ASN A 515 25.27 17.62 4.94
N ALA A 516 24.45 16.62 4.73
CA ALA A 516 24.99 15.29 4.60
C ALA A 516 25.27 15.03 3.13
N VAL A 517 26.52 15.17 2.77
CA VAL A 517 27.01 15.02 1.40
C VAL A 517 27.72 13.70 1.28
N LEU A 518 27.24 12.83 0.39
CA LEU A 518 27.93 11.61 -0.02
C LEU A 518 28.74 11.94 -1.28
N PRO A 519 30.07 12.00 -1.21
CA PRO A 519 30.87 12.11 -2.41
C PRO A 519 30.71 10.85 -3.27
N CYS A 520 30.36 11.04 -4.52
CA CYS A 520 30.17 9.97 -5.48
C CYS A 520 31.33 9.97 -6.45
N THR A 521 32.13 8.93 -6.43
CA THR A 521 33.09 8.65 -7.49
C THR A 521 32.66 7.37 -8.20
N GLY A 522 32.03 7.53 -9.37
CA GLY A 522 31.72 6.44 -10.28
C GLY A 522 30.54 5.54 -9.94
N LYS A 523 30.40 5.05 -8.71
CA LYS A 523 29.35 4.11 -8.31
C LYS A 523 28.96 4.27 -6.86
N ILE A 524 27.64 4.40 -6.61
CA ILE A 524 27.05 4.33 -5.27
C ILE A 524 26.11 3.16 -5.23
N GLN A 525 26.23 2.34 -4.22
CA GLN A 525 25.38 1.18 -4.03
C GLN A 525 24.82 1.15 -2.61
N PHE A 526 23.48 1.13 -2.51
CA PHE A 526 22.76 0.90 -1.26
C PHE A 526 22.35 -0.56 -1.19
N ASN A 527 22.79 -1.27 -0.17
CA ASN A 527 22.38 -2.65 0.08
C ASN A 527 21.18 -2.64 1.05
N MET A 528 20.02 -3.04 0.55
CA MET A 528 18.76 -3.02 1.28
C MET A 528 18.39 -4.40 1.85
N ALA A 529 19.21 -5.42 1.67
CA ALA A 529 19.03 -6.70 2.32
C ALA A 529 19.45 -6.59 3.79
N ILE A 530 18.57 -7.01 4.69
CA ILE A 530 18.91 -7.13 6.11
C ILE A 530 19.85 -8.31 6.26
N ARG A 531 21.09 -8.07 6.67
CA ARG A 531 22.02 -9.14 7.02
C ARG A 531 21.54 -9.77 8.33
N GLN A 532 21.17 -11.04 8.28
CA GLN A 532 21.07 -11.83 9.50
C GLN A 532 22.48 -12.03 10.05
N THR A 533 22.72 -11.53 11.25
CA THR A 533 23.82 -12.04 12.05
C THR A 533 23.41 -13.46 12.47
N ASP A 534 24.13 -14.46 12.02
CA ASP A 534 24.08 -15.76 12.65
C ASP A 534 24.33 -15.55 14.13
N ASN A 535 23.31 -15.75 14.96
CA ASN A 535 23.49 -15.93 16.39
C ASN A 535 24.28 -17.23 16.58
N LYS A 536 25.58 -17.14 16.46
CA LYS A 536 26.50 -18.06 17.11
C LYS A 536 27.02 -17.30 18.33
N GLU A 537 26.25 -17.45 19.42
CA GLU A 537 26.78 -17.65 20.78
C GLU A 537 25.61 -18.01 21.70
#